data_8019bf9b4dfe6f37877de5e7cb25589c
#
_entry.id   8019bf9b4dfe6f37877de5e7cb25589c
#
_cell.length_a   1.000
_cell.length_b   1.000
_cell.length_c   1.000
_cell.angle_alpha   90.00
_cell.angle_beta   90.00
_cell.angle_gamma   90.00
#
_symmetry.space_group_name_H-M   'P 1'
#
loop_
_entity.id
_entity.type
_entity.pdbx_description
1 polymer ?
#
loop_
_entity_poly.entity_id
_entity_poly.type
_entity_poly.pdbx_seq_one_letter_code
_entity_poly.pdbx_strand_id
1 'polypeptide(L)'
;IELQNIHKSFGHNKVLDGVDLRIERDSTIAIIGPSGTGKSTILRIIAGLLAPDLGQVYVEGRLRQGLIEDYADPFRISLVFQQSALFDSLTVEENIGFLLYQHSDLSRGRIQELVAQSLEKVGLPGIGHLYPSQLSGGMRKRVSFARAIMEDPDDPDDDPELVLYDEPTAGLDPVASTLVEDLMTDLRLKVKCCSTYLVVTHQESTIRRTADWVIMLYKGQVKWQGPTPEIDHTDNPYVRQFFEGSTQGPIKIFDPTAQGSVKAAK
;
A
#
# COMPACT_ATOMS: atom_id res chain seq x y z
N ILE A 1 7.96 -6.60 9.98
CA ILE A 1 8.00 -7.56 8.85
C ILE A 1 9.38 -7.52 8.22
N GLU A 2 9.89 -8.69 7.83
CA GLU A 2 11.19 -8.79 7.16
C GLU A 2 11.08 -9.68 5.91
N LEU A 3 11.58 -9.19 4.79
CA LEU A 3 11.71 -9.90 3.53
C LEU A 3 13.19 -10.25 3.34
N GLN A 4 13.51 -11.52 3.13
CA GLN A 4 14.88 -12.00 2.93
C GLN A 4 15.01 -12.65 1.57
N ASN A 5 15.90 -12.07 0.73
CA ASN A 5 16.26 -12.56 -0.60
C ASN A 5 15.05 -12.92 -1.48
N ILE A 6 14.07 -12.00 -1.57
CA ILE A 6 12.82 -12.25 -2.28
C ILE A 6 13.01 -12.18 -3.79
N HIS A 7 12.62 -13.26 -4.47
CA HIS A 7 12.55 -13.34 -5.93
C HIS A 7 11.12 -13.60 -6.37
N LYS A 8 10.70 -12.96 -7.46
CA LYS A 8 9.38 -13.17 -8.08
C LYS A 8 9.44 -12.96 -9.58
N SER A 9 8.90 -13.92 -10.33
CA SER A 9 8.77 -13.85 -11.77
C SER A 9 7.34 -14.12 -12.22
N PHE A 10 6.94 -13.53 -13.32
CA PHE A 10 5.69 -13.84 -14.02
C PHE A 10 6.04 -14.31 -15.45
N GLY A 11 5.97 -15.61 -15.68
CA GLY A 11 6.50 -16.22 -16.88
C GLY A 11 8.02 -15.99 -16.98
N HIS A 12 8.46 -15.38 -18.08
CA HIS A 12 9.89 -15.06 -18.29
C HIS A 12 10.31 -13.69 -17.71
N ASN A 13 9.35 -12.92 -17.19
CA ASN A 13 9.63 -11.59 -16.65
C ASN A 13 9.98 -11.68 -15.15
N LYS A 14 11.26 -11.49 -14.82
CA LYS A 14 11.73 -11.37 -13.44
C LYS A 14 11.37 -9.99 -12.91
N VAL A 15 10.49 -9.94 -11.92
CA VAL A 15 9.95 -8.70 -11.35
C VAL A 15 10.68 -8.32 -10.05
N LEU A 16 11.04 -9.31 -9.22
CA LEU A 16 11.87 -9.12 -8.03
C LEU A 16 13.09 -10.04 -8.12
N ASP A 17 14.25 -9.54 -7.72
CA ASP A 17 15.54 -10.19 -7.87
C ASP A 17 16.43 -9.98 -6.64
N GLY A 18 16.17 -10.75 -5.58
CA GLY A 18 16.93 -10.68 -4.34
C GLY A 18 16.62 -9.42 -3.53
N VAL A 19 15.33 -9.17 -3.24
CA VAL A 19 14.91 -8.03 -2.42
C VAL A 19 15.02 -8.39 -0.95
N ASP A 20 15.81 -7.59 -0.22
CA ASP A 20 15.86 -7.55 1.23
C ASP A 20 15.21 -6.27 1.71
N LEU A 21 14.26 -6.37 2.67
CA LEU A 21 13.50 -5.24 3.17
C LEU A 21 13.06 -5.53 4.61
N ARG A 22 13.13 -4.52 5.46
CA ARG A 22 12.66 -4.59 6.84
C ARG A 22 11.73 -3.43 7.15
N ILE A 23 10.57 -3.73 7.73
CA ILE A 23 9.58 -2.78 8.23
C ILE A 23 9.56 -2.93 9.75
N GLU A 24 10.06 -1.91 10.43
CA GLU A 24 10.01 -1.84 11.88
C GLU A 24 8.63 -1.37 12.35
N ARG A 25 8.27 -1.69 13.59
CA ARG A 25 7.08 -1.11 14.23
C ARG A 25 7.22 0.41 14.31
N ASP A 26 6.10 1.11 14.27
CA ASP A 26 6.00 2.57 14.35
C ASP A 26 6.73 3.34 13.23
N SER A 27 7.13 2.65 12.14
CA SER A 27 7.80 3.25 11.00
C SER A 27 6.84 3.61 9.87
N THR A 28 7.19 4.65 9.11
CA THR A 28 6.50 5.03 7.88
C THR A 28 7.47 4.96 6.71
N ILE A 29 7.18 4.07 5.77
CA ILE A 29 8.12 3.73 4.69
C ILE A 29 7.49 4.03 3.33
N ALA A 30 8.21 4.73 2.46
CA ALA A 30 7.85 4.86 1.04
C ALA A 30 8.70 3.94 0.18
N ILE A 31 8.08 3.11 -0.65
CA ILE A 31 8.76 2.42 -1.75
C ILE A 31 8.54 3.22 -3.03
N ILE A 32 9.63 3.66 -3.62
CA ILE A 32 9.65 4.49 -4.81
C ILE A 32 10.35 3.80 -5.98
N GLY A 33 10.16 4.34 -7.17
CA GLY A 33 10.81 3.87 -8.39
C GLY A 33 9.88 3.93 -9.60
N PRO A 34 10.40 3.74 -10.81
CA PRO A 34 9.62 3.75 -12.04
C PRO A 34 8.48 2.74 -12.06
N SER A 35 7.50 2.93 -12.95
CA SER A 35 6.43 1.97 -13.14
C SER A 35 6.97 0.62 -13.60
N GLY A 36 6.35 -0.48 -13.12
CA GLY A 36 6.74 -1.84 -13.50
C GLY A 36 7.99 -2.41 -12.79
N THR A 37 8.54 -1.72 -11.78
CA THR A 37 9.73 -2.18 -11.05
C THR A 37 9.45 -3.19 -9.93
N GLY A 38 8.19 -3.58 -9.72
CA GLY A 38 7.82 -4.59 -8.72
C GLY A 38 7.27 -4.02 -7.40
N LYS A 39 7.01 -2.71 -7.28
CA LYS A 39 6.52 -2.08 -6.04
C LYS A 39 5.22 -2.70 -5.52
N SER A 40 4.17 -2.76 -6.35
CA SER A 40 2.90 -3.41 -5.96
C SER A 40 3.04 -4.92 -5.76
N THR A 41 4.04 -5.56 -6.39
CA THR A 41 4.36 -6.97 -6.15
C THR A 41 4.89 -7.17 -4.73
N ILE A 42 5.77 -6.28 -4.26
CA ILE A 42 6.26 -6.30 -2.87
C ILE A 42 5.09 -6.13 -1.89
N LEU A 43 4.18 -5.15 -2.14
CA LEU A 43 3.00 -4.97 -1.28
C LEU A 43 2.15 -6.24 -1.17
N ARG A 44 1.90 -6.90 -2.31
CA ARG A 44 1.11 -8.15 -2.31
C ARG A 44 1.82 -9.30 -1.59
N ILE A 45 3.15 -9.37 -1.66
CA ILE A 45 3.94 -10.37 -0.90
C ILE A 45 3.86 -10.06 0.59
N ILE A 46 4.03 -8.79 1.00
CA ILE A 46 3.90 -8.37 2.40
C ILE A 46 2.49 -8.68 2.92
N ALA A 47 1.46 -8.36 2.13
CA ALA A 47 0.06 -8.65 2.48
C ALA A 47 -0.27 -10.15 2.53
N GLY A 48 0.63 -11.05 2.10
CA GLY A 48 0.35 -12.48 2.04
C GLY A 48 -0.59 -12.88 0.89
N LEU A 49 -0.86 -11.97 -0.06
CA LEU A 49 -1.70 -12.22 -1.23
C LEU A 49 -0.94 -12.86 -2.39
N LEU A 50 0.38 -12.91 -2.30
CA LEU A 50 1.26 -13.46 -3.33
C LEU A 50 2.48 -14.11 -2.67
N ALA A 51 2.72 -15.39 -2.97
CA ALA A 51 3.93 -16.07 -2.52
C ALA A 51 5.14 -15.66 -3.38
N PRO A 52 6.32 -15.45 -2.79
CA PRO A 52 7.56 -15.33 -3.53
C PRO A 52 7.92 -16.66 -4.19
N ASP A 53 8.71 -16.62 -5.27
CA ASP A 53 9.24 -17.85 -5.89
C ASP A 53 10.44 -18.40 -5.12
N LEU A 54 11.26 -17.50 -4.55
CA LEU A 54 12.38 -17.80 -3.65
C LEU A 54 12.48 -16.71 -2.58
N GLY A 55 13.14 -17.04 -1.47
CA GLY A 55 13.29 -16.16 -0.32
C GLY A 55 12.27 -16.45 0.77
N GLN A 56 12.29 -15.65 1.82
CA GLN A 56 11.50 -15.87 3.03
C GLN A 56 10.87 -14.57 3.52
N VAL A 57 9.62 -14.66 4.03
CA VAL A 57 8.93 -13.56 4.66
C VAL A 57 8.75 -13.89 6.14
N TYR A 58 9.20 -12.98 7.00
CA TYR A 58 9.03 -13.10 8.43
C TYR A 58 8.05 -12.02 8.93
N VAL A 59 7.13 -12.42 9.76
CA VAL A 59 6.19 -11.54 10.47
C VAL A 59 6.44 -11.74 11.96
N GLU A 60 6.76 -10.68 12.68
CA GLU A 60 7.09 -10.74 14.12
C GLU A 60 8.16 -11.80 14.44
N GLY A 61 9.17 -11.92 13.56
CA GLY A 61 10.24 -12.92 13.69
C GLY A 61 9.84 -14.37 13.38
N ARG A 62 8.59 -14.61 13.00
CA ARG A 62 8.09 -15.94 12.61
C ARG A 62 8.05 -16.07 11.10
N LEU A 63 8.55 -17.18 10.58
CA LEU A 63 8.49 -17.47 9.13
C LEU A 63 7.03 -17.66 8.71
N ARG A 64 6.57 -16.82 7.79
CA ARG A 64 5.25 -16.99 7.15
C ARG A 64 5.33 -18.16 6.16
N GLN A 65 4.42 -19.13 6.31
CA GLN A 65 4.31 -20.27 5.42
C GLN A 65 3.03 -20.14 4.59
N GLY A 66 3.16 -19.95 3.27
CA GLY A 66 2.01 -19.87 2.36
C GLY A 66 1.37 -18.49 2.25
N LEU A 67 0.14 -18.47 1.78
CA LEU A 67 -0.68 -17.27 1.61
C LEU A 67 -1.51 -17.00 2.88
N ILE A 68 -2.07 -15.81 2.98
CA ILE A 68 -2.92 -15.42 4.10
C ILE A 68 -4.16 -16.31 4.24
N GLU A 69 -4.63 -16.90 3.14
CA GLU A 69 -5.77 -17.84 3.10
C GLU A 69 -5.45 -19.18 3.78
N ASP A 70 -4.16 -19.56 3.81
CA ASP A 70 -3.70 -20.84 4.35
C ASP A 70 -3.38 -20.75 5.86
N TYR A 71 -3.39 -19.54 6.42
CA TYR A 71 -2.90 -19.28 7.77
C TYR A 71 -3.82 -18.31 8.54
N ALA A 72 -4.18 -18.68 9.76
CA ALA A 72 -4.64 -17.71 10.74
C ALA A 72 -3.41 -16.90 11.24
N ASP A 73 -2.94 -15.94 10.44
CA ASP A 73 -1.89 -15.01 10.86
C ASP A 73 -2.53 -13.98 11.82
N PRO A 74 -2.14 -13.94 13.08
CA PRO A 74 -2.70 -12.96 14.02
C PRO A 74 -2.28 -11.52 13.68
N PHE A 75 -1.31 -11.34 12.79
CA PHE A 75 -0.83 -10.02 12.38
C PHE A 75 -1.73 -9.43 11.29
N ARG A 76 -2.50 -8.42 11.63
CA ARG A 76 -3.44 -7.79 10.69
C ARG A 76 -2.77 -6.78 9.79
N ILE A 77 -2.91 -7.03 8.49
CA ILE A 77 -2.42 -6.15 7.43
C ILE A 77 -3.61 -5.65 6.62
N SER A 78 -3.81 -4.34 6.61
CA SER A 78 -4.80 -3.71 5.75
C SER A 78 -4.16 -3.20 4.46
N LEU A 79 -4.87 -3.36 3.33
CA LEU A 79 -4.38 -2.92 2.02
C LEU A 79 -5.36 -1.95 1.36
N VAL A 80 -4.87 -0.74 1.07
CA VAL A 80 -5.57 0.29 0.28
C VAL A 80 -5.06 0.22 -1.15
N PHE A 81 -5.91 -0.24 -2.06
CA PHE A 81 -5.58 -0.42 -3.47
C PHE A 81 -5.57 0.89 -4.26
N GLN A 82 -4.79 0.93 -5.33
CA GLN A 82 -4.73 2.06 -6.26
C GLN A 82 -6.10 2.48 -6.81
N GLN A 83 -6.99 1.55 -7.09
CA GLN A 83 -8.35 1.79 -7.61
C GLN A 83 -9.44 1.68 -6.54
N SER A 84 -9.13 1.96 -5.27
CA SER A 84 -10.03 1.88 -4.12
C SER A 84 -10.71 0.51 -3.88
N ALA A 85 -10.88 -0.32 -4.91
CA ALA A 85 -11.44 -1.67 -4.88
C ALA A 85 -12.78 -1.78 -4.09
N LEU A 86 -13.65 -0.77 -4.24
CA LEU A 86 -14.99 -0.80 -3.67
C LEU A 86 -15.90 -1.68 -4.52
N PHE A 87 -16.82 -2.37 -3.87
CA PHE A 87 -17.88 -3.12 -4.54
C PHE A 87 -18.94 -2.16 -5.05
N ASP A 88 -19.07 -2.03 -6.37
CA ASP A 88 -20.00 -1.09 -7.02
C ASP A 88 -21.48 -1.39 -6.70
N SER A 89 -21.80 -2.65 -6.39
CA SER A 89 -23.16 -3.10 -6.03
C SER A 89 -23.55 -2.85 -4.59
N LEU A 90 -22.60 -2.43 -3.74
CA LEU A 90 -22.81 -2.18 -2.32
C LEU A 90 -22.77 -0.68 -2.04
N THR A 91 -23.53 -0.23 -1.04
CA THR A 91 -23.44 1.12 -0.52
C THR A 91 -22.09 1.39 0.14
N VAL A 92 -21.79 2.63 0.46
CA VAL A 92 -20.60 3.03 1.25
C VAL A 92 -20.59 2.33 2.61
N GLU A 93 -21.73 2.29 3.29
CA GLU A 93 -21.90 1.61 4.58
C GLU A 93 -21.55 0.13 4.45
N GLU A 94 -22.13 -0.56 3.46
CA GLU A 94 -21.88 -1.98 3.23
C GLU A 94 -20.43 -2.27 2.78
N ASN A 95 -19.81 -1.37 2.03
CA ASN A 95 -18.40 -1.49 1.67
C ASN A 95 -17.47 -1.38 2.89
N ILE A 96 -17.72 -0.42 3.76
CA ILE A 96 -16.88 -0.20 4.95
C ILE A 96 -17.09 -1.32 5.96
N GLY A 97 -18.35 -1.65 6.27
CA GLY A 97 -18.72 -2.68 7.26
C GLY A 97 -18.62 -4.12 6.73
N PHE A 98 -18.14 -4.34 5.48
CA PHE A 98 -18.23 -5.63 4.80
C PHE A 98 -17.73 -6.81 5.63
N LEU A 99 -16.55 -6.69 6.21
CA LEU A 99 -15.95 -7.76 7.01
C LEU A 99 -16.74 -8.00 8.30
N LEU A 100 -17.18 -6.94 8.98
CA LEU A 100 -17.98 -7.06 10.19
C LEU A 100 -19.33 -7.73 9.93
N TYR A 101 -20.00 -7.39 8.81
CA TYR A 101 -21.25 -8.05 8.42
C TYR A 101 -21.10 -9.54 8.10
N GLN A 102 -19.89 -9.98 7.72
CA GLN A 102 -19.62 -11.38 7.35
C GLN A 102 -19.05 -12.22 8.49
N HIS A 103 -18.27 -11.63 9.39
CA HIS A 103 -17.42 -12.37 10.31
C HIS A 103 -17.58 -12.00 11.80
N SER A 104 -18.28 -10.92 12.14
CA SER A 104 -18.51 -10.56 13.55
C SER A 104 -19.91 -10.98 14.03
N ASP A 105 -20.05 -11.10 15.34
CA ASP A 105 -21.35 -11.33 16.02
C ASP A 105 -22.06 -10.00 16.38
N LEU A 106 -21.54 -8.86 15.90
CA LEU A 106 -22.09 -7.55 16.16
C LEU A 106 -23.49 -7.37 15.57
N SER A 107 -24.36 -6.68 16.26
CA SER A 107 -25.66 -6.31 15.71
C SER A 107 -25.50 -5.34 14.53
N ARG A 108 -26.43 -5.42 13.56
CA ARG A 108 -26.43 -4.51 12.40
C ARG A 108 -26.40 -3.03 12.81
N GLY A 109 -27.14 -2.64 13.84
CA GLY A 109 -27.13 -1.27 14.35
C GLY A 109 -25.74 -0.87 14.89
N ARG A 110 -25.05 -1.78 15.57
CA ARG A 110 -23.70 -1.52 16.06
C ARG A 110 -22.70 -1.33 14.91
N ILE A 111 -22.77 -2.17 13.88
CA ILE A 111 -21.93 -2.02 12.69
C ILE A 111 -22.18 -0.67 12.01
N GLN A 112 -23.44 -0.24 11.90
CA GLN A 112 -23.79 1.07 11.33
C GLN A 112 -23.20 2.24 12.13
N GLU A 113 -23.19 2.17 13.46
CA GLU A 113 -22.54 3.16 14.32
C GLU A 113 -21.02 3.20 14.08
N LEU A 114 -20.36 2.05 14.01
CA LEU A 114 -18.91 1.95 13.72
C LEU A 114 -18.57 2.50 12.35
N VAL A 115 -19.37 2.19 11.32
CA VAL A 115 -19.22 2.75 9.97
C VAL A 115 -19.38 4.27 9.99
N ALA A 116 -20.37 4.81 10.71
CA ALA A 116 -20.56 6.25 10.82
C ALA A 116 -19.34 6.93 11.46
N GLN A 117 -18.79 6.37 12.53
CA GLN A 117 -17.57 6.83 13.19
C GLN A 117 -16.35 6.77 12.24
N SER A 118 -16.21 5.67 11.47
CA SER A 118 -15.13 5.53 10.49
C SER A 118 -15.24 6.57 9.37
N LEU A 119 -16.46 6.87 8.91
CA LEU A 119 -16.70 7.93 7.93
C LEU A 119 -16.37 9.33 8.49
N GLU A 120 -16.63 9.58 9.76
CA GLU A 120 -16.22 10.83 10.43
C GLU A 120 -14.69 10.97 10.47
N LYS A 121 -13.97 9.88 10.82
CA LYS A 121 -12.50 9.84 10.85
C LYS A 121 -11.88 10.23 9.49
N VAL A 122 -12.53 9.89 8.38
CA VAL A 122 -12.05 10.24 7.02
C VAL A 122 -12.72 11.50 6.44
N GLY A 123 -13.47 12.26 7.25
CA GLY A 123 -14.11 13.53 6.85
C GLY A 123 -15.23 13.37 5.83
N LEU A 124 -16.02 12.29 5.90
CA LEU A 124 -17.14 11.99 5.01
C LEU A 124 -18.41 11.60 5.79
N PRO A 125 -18.86 12.39 6.79
CA PRO A 125 -20.04 12.03 7.58
C PRO A 125 -21.30 11.96 6.71
N GLY A 126 -22.21 11.03 7.05
CA GLY A 126 -23.57 10.97 6.51
C GLY A 126 -23.71 10.40 5.09
N ILE A 127 -22.64 9.96 4.44
CA ILE A 127 -22.69 9.42 3.06
C ILE A 127 -22.87 7.89 2.98
N GLY A 128 -23.10 7.21 4.10
CA GLY A 128 -23.20 5.75 4.14
C GLY A 128 -24.19 5.12 3.16
N HIS A 129 -25.26 5.84 2.83
CA HIS A 129 -26.32 5.41 1.91
C HIS A 129 -25.99 5.55 0.42
N LEU A 130 -24.89 6.25 0.07
CA LEU A 130 -24.48 6.44 -1.33
C LEU A 130 -23.78 5.19 -1.89
N TYR A 131 -23.78 5.07 -3.21
CA TYR A 131 -23.02 4.05 -3.95
C TYR A 131 -21.69 4.62 -4.46
N PRO A 132 -20.67 3.78 -4.71
CA PRO A 132 -19.37 4.22 -5.24
C PRO A 132 -19.47 5.07 -6.52
N SER A 133 -20.44 4.80 -7.39
CA SER A 133 -20.69 5.56 -8.61
C SER A 133 -21.10 7.01 -8.38
N GLN A 134 -21.61 7.35 -7.20
CA GLN A 134 -22.05 8.69 -6.80
C GLN A 134 -20.91 9.51 -6.14
N LEU A 135 -19.74 8.92 -5.96
CA LEU A 135 -18.60 9.52 -5.26
C LEU A 135 -17.56 10.08 -6.24
N SER A 136 -16.94 11.19 -5.87
CA SER A 136 -15.72 11.67 -6.55
C SER A 136 -14.54 10.70 -6.35
N GLY A 137 -13.47 10.82 -7.15
CA GLY A 137 -12.27 10.02 -7.00
C GLY A 137 -11.66 10.11 -5.59
N GLY A 138 -11.54 11.33 -5.05
CA GLY A 138 -11.04 11.57 -3.69
C GLY A 138 -11.96 11.01 -2.61
N MET A 139 -13.30 11.06 -2.79
CA MET A 139 -14.23 10.43 -1.86
C MET A 139 -14.10 8.91 -1.87
N ARG A 140 -14.01 8.28 -3.06
CA ARG A 140 -13.78 6.82 -3.14
C ARG A 140 -12.49 6.39 -2.44
N LYS A 141 -11.40 7.17 -2.58
CA LYS A 141 -10.15 6.92 -1.86
C LYS A 141 -10.37 6.96 -0.35
N ARG A 142 -10.99 8.04 0.17
CA ARG A 142 -11.26 8.18 1.62
C ARG A 142 -12.18 7.09 2.17
N VAL A 143 -13.16 6.63 1.39
CA VAL A 143 -13.99 5.46 1.75
C VAL A 143 -13.16 4.18 1.82
N SER A 144 -12.18 3.98 0.90
CA SER A 144 -11.28 2.82 1.00
C SER A 144 -10.35 2.88 2.21
N PHE A 145 -9.97 4.07 2.67
CA PHE A 145 -9.27 4.25 3.95
C PHE A 145 -10.17 3.89 5.14
N ALA A 146 -11.42 4.40 5.16
CA ALA A 146 -12.38 4.05 6.20
C ALA A 146 -12.57 2.53 6.32
N ARG A 147 -12.65 1.83 5.18
CA ARG A 147 -12.73 0.36 5.16
C ARG A 147 -11.47 -0.31 5.71
N ALA A 148 -10.29 0.24 5.38
CA ALA A 148 -9.00 -0.34 5.80
C ALA A 148 -8.74 -0.21 7.31
N ILE A 149 -9.35 0.78 7.97
CA ILE A 149 -9.22 1.03 9.42
C ILE A 149 -10.46 0.58 10.21
N MET A 150 -11.40 -0.13 9.56
CA MET A 150 -12.56 -0.69 10.24
C MET A 150 -12.12 -1.87 11.11
N GLU A 151 -12.51 -1.83 12.36
CA GLU A 151 -12.14 -2.80 13.39
C GLU A 151 -13.38 -3.29 14.15
N ASP A 152 -13.32 -4.49 14.70
CA ASP A 152 -14.27 -4.98 15.67
C ASP A 152 -13.79 -4.55 17.07
N PRO A 153 -14.49 -3.62 17.77
CA PRO A 153 -14.04 -3.15 19.07
C PRO A 153 -14.13 -4.23 20.17
N ASP A 154 -14.83 -5.33 19.91
CA ASP A 154 -14.95 -6.45 20.84
C ASP A 154 -13.85 -7.52 20.60
N ASP A 155 -13.08 -7.39 19.49
CA ASP A 155 -11.91 -8.21 19.18
C ASP A 155 -10.62 -7.36 19.27
N PRO A 156 -9.85 -7.49 20.38
CA PRO A 156 -8.64 -6.70 20.57
C PRO A 156 -7.52 -7.01 19.56
N ASP A 157 -7.62 -8.12 18.84
CA ASP A 157 -6.67 -8.52 17.81
C ASP A 157 -7.08 -8.01 16.42
N ASP A 158 -8.18 -7.24 16.30
CA ASP A 158 -8.74 -6.74 15.03
C ASP A 158 -8.09 -5.43 14.54
N ASP A 159 -7.27 -4.76 15.33
CA ASP A 159 -6.57 -3.54 14.93
C ASP A 159 -5.52 -3.81 13.85
N PRO A 160 -5.48 -3.04 12.74
CA PRO A 160 -4.43 -3.21 11.75
C PRO A 160 -3.07 -2.77 12.29
N GLU A 161 -2.14 -3.69 12.42
CA GLU A 161 -0.76 -3.42 12.85
C GLU A 161 0.09 -2.80 11.73
N LEU A 162 -0.32 -3.03 10.47
CA LEU A 162 0.31 -2.45 9.28
C LEU A 162 -0.74 -2.08 8.23
N VAL A 163 -0.65 -0.85 7.73
CA VAL A 163 -1.44 -0.41 6.58
C VAL A 163 -0.55 -0.26 5.36
N LEU A 164 -0.94 -0.90 4.26
CA LEU A 164 -0.27 -0.82 2.96
C LEU A 164 -1.07 0.09 2.03
N TYR A 165 -0.42 1.10 1.47
CA TYR A 165 -1.03 2.02 0.50
C TYR A 165 -0.39 1.84 -0.88
N ASP A 166 -1.16 1.40 -1.87
CA ASP A 166 -0.70 1.29 -3.27
C ASP A 166 -1.18 2.51 -4.05
N GLU A 167 -0.27 3.46 -4.31
CA GLU A 167 -0.50 4.70 -5.07
C GLU A 167 -1.76 5.48 -4.58
N PRO A 168 -1.83 5.87 -3.30
CA PRO A 168 -3.07 6.40 -2.69
C PRO A 168 -3.53 7.71 -3.31
N THR A 169 -2.62 8.51 -3.88
CA THR A 169 -2.89 9.82 -4.48
C THR A 169 -2.96 9.79 -6.01
N ALA A 170 -2.75 8.61 -6.64
CA ALA A 170 -2.77 8.49 -8.09
C ALA A 170 -4.12 8.89 -8.70
N GLY A 171 -4.07 9.75 -9.72
CA GLY A 171 -5.25 10.23 -10.44
C GLY A 171 -6.07 11.29 -9.73
N LEU A 172 -5.58 11.83 -8.61
CA LEU A 172 -6.17 12.96 -7.90
C LEU A 172 -5.49 14.27 -8.32
N ASP A 173 -6.24 15.37 -8.24
CA ASP A 173 -5.66 16.70 -8.33
C ASP A 173 -4.80 17.02 -7.09
N PRO A 174 -3.96 18.08 -7.14
CA PRO A 174 -3.05 18.39 -6.03
C PRO A 174 -3.75 18.65 -4.69
N VAL A 175 -4.93 19.27 -4.69
CA VAL A 175 -5.66 19.56 -3.46
C VAL A 175 -6.23 18.28 -2.84
N ALA A 176 -6.84 17.44 -3.68
CA ALA A 176 -7.35 16.14 -3.23
C ALA A 176 -6.21 15.20 -2.78
N SER A 177 -5.04 15.26 -3.41
CA SER A 177 -3.84 14.53 -2.99
C SER A 177 -3.39 14.96 -1.60
N THR A 178 -3.30 16.28 -1.35
CA THR A 178 -2.95 16.83 -0.02
C THR A 178 -3.92 16.36 1.05
N LEU A 179 -5.23 16.36 0.77
CA LEU A 179 -6.24 15.86 1.73
C LEU A 179 -6.04 14.37 2.07
N VAL A 180 -5.64 13.56 1.10
CA VAL A 180 -5.34 12.13 1.32
C VAL A 180 -4.05 11.97 2.12
N GLU A 181 -3.01 12.75 1.82
CA GLU A 181 -1.74 12.74 2.56
C GLU A 181 -1.92 13.18 4.03
N ASP A 182 -2.69 14.25 4.26
CA ASP A 182 -3.05 14.69 5.61
C ASP A 182 -3.83 13.61 6.35
N LEU A 183 -4.78 12.94 5.68
CA LEU A 183 -5.54 11.84 6.25
C LEU A 183 -4.64 10.68 6.67
N MET A 184 -3.66 10.26 5.84
CA MET A 184 -2.69 9.21 6.21
C MET A 184 -1.95 9.57 7.50
N THR A 185 -1.49 10.81 7.61
CA THR A 185 -0.79 11.32 8.78
C THR A 185 -1.70 11.40 10.00
N ASP A 186 -2.94 11.88 9.83
CA ASP A 186 -3.92 12.01 10.91
C ASP A 186 -4.39 10.66 11.45
N LEU A 187 -4.60 9.66 10.60
CA LEU A 187 -4.94 8.31 11.01
C LEU A 187 -3.85 7.69 11.89
N ARG A 188 -2.57 7.95 11.58
CA ARG A 188 -1.44 7.53 12.40
C ARG A 188 -1.34 8.30 13.71
N LEU A 189 -1.29 9.65 13.65
CA LEU A 189 -0.89 10.49 14.78
C LEU A 189 -2.04 10.84 15.72
N LYS A 190 -3.23 11.09 15.17
CA LYS A 190 -4.40 11.57 15.92
C LYS A 190 -5.35 10.45 16.28
N VAL A 191 -5.69 9.61 15.31
CA VAL A 191 -6.64 8.51 15.49
C VAL A 191 -5.95 7.31 16.11
N LYS A 192 -4.65 7.11 15.81
CA LYS A 192 -3.82 6.00 16.29
C LYS A 192 -4.36 4.61 15.94
N CYS A 193 -5.11 4.51 14.85
CA CYS A 193 -5.61 3.22 14.35
C CYS A 193 -4.53 2.34 13.72
N CYS A 194 -3.38 2.92 13.37
CA CYS A 194 -2.20 2.17 12.92
C CYS A 194 -0.95 3.00 13.18
N SER A 195 0.08 2.38 13.73
CA SER A 195 1.37 3.06 14.00
C SER A 195 2.34 2.91 12.83
N THR A 196 2.18 1.84 12.05
CA THR A 196 3.09 1.45 10.97
C THR A 196 2.37 1.48 9.64
N TYR A 197 2.96 2.09 8.62
CA TYR A 197 2.48 1.94 7.26
C TYR A 197 3.59 1.94 6.21
N LEU A 198 3.27 1.37 5.06
CA LEU A 198 4.11 1.38 3.89
C LEU A 198 3.32 1.92 2.71
N VAL A 199 3.85 2.94 2.04
CA VAL A 199 3.24 3.55 0.86
C VAL A 199 4.10 3.29 -0.38
N VAL A 200 3.46 2.81 -1.43
CA VAL A 200 4.04 2.80 -2.78
C VAL A 200 3.56 4.04 -3.49
N THR A 201 4.49 4.86 -3.96
CA THR A 201 4.16 6.07 -4.72
C THR A 201 5.32 6.51 -5.62
N HIS A 202 5.01 7.33 -6.61
CA HIS A 202 5.98 8.05 -7.42
C HIS A 202 5.85 9.58 -7.24
N GLN A 203 4.93 10.05 -6.39
CA GLN A 203 4.71 11.47 -6.14
C GLN A 203 5.60 11.97 -5.02
N GLU A 204 6.44 12.95 -5.31
CA GLU A 204 7.39 13.53 -4.36
C GLU A 204 6.70 14.15 -3.14
N SER A 205 5.55 14.83 -3.33
CA SER A 205 4.77 15.40 -2.22
C SER A 205 4.37 14.32 -1.22
N THR A 206 3.80 13.22 -1.71
CA THR A 206 3.39 12.10 -0.85
C THR A 206 4.56 11.51 -0.09
N ILE A 207 5.73 11.33 -0.75
CA ILE A 207 6.94 10.80 -0.09
C ILE A 207 7.35 11.72 1.07
N ARG A 208 7.53 13.01 0.79
CA ARG A 208 8.05 13.97 1.78
C ARG A 208 7.09 14.25 2.93
N ARG A 209 5.79 14.17 2.70
CA ARG A 209 4.76 14.48 3.71
C ARG A 209 4.40 13.29 4.59
N THR A 210 4.59 12.07 4.09
CA THR A 210 4.00 10.89 4.74
C THR A 210 5.02 9.84 5.17
N ALA A 211 6.26 9.86 4.68
CA ALA A 211 7.23 8.82 4.98
C ALA A 211 8.46 9.34 5.72
N ASP A 212 8.90 8.61 6.74
CA ASP A 212 10.17 8.88 7.47
C ASP A 212 11.35 8.19 6.78
N TRP A 213 11.10 7.08 6.09
CA TRP A 213 12.10 6.24 5.41
C TRP A 213 11.73 5.97 3.96
N VAL A 214 12.71 5.94 3.06
CA VAL A 214 12.48 5.73 1.63
C VAL A 214 13.33 4.58 1.12
N ILE A 215 12.73 3.76 0.26
CA ILE A 215 13.39 2.63 -0.42
C ILE A 215 13.23 2.81 -1.92
N MET A 216 14.34 2.94 -2.63
CA MET A 216 14.38 3.04 -4.10
C MET A 216 14.48 1.67 -4.74
N LEU A 217 13.43 1.28 -5.47
CA LEU A 217 13.36 0.01 -6.20
C LEU A 217 13.58 0.24 -7.71
N TYR A 218 14.52 -0.48 -8.29
CA TYR A 218 14.73 -0.48 -9.73
C TYR A 218 15.13 -1.86 -10.24
N LYS A 219 14.49 -2.33 -11.32
CA LYS A 219 14.68 -3.66 -11.93
C LYS A 219 14.66 -4.78 -10.88
N GLY A 220 13.67 -4.74 -10.01
CA GLY A 220 13.45 -5.77 -8.97
C GLY A 220 14.48 -5.79 -7.84
N GLN A 221 15.33 -4.78 -7.71
CA GLN A 221 16.37 -4.70 -6.68
C GLN A 221 16.28 -3.38 -5.92
N VAL A 222 16.59 -3.40 -4.62
CA VAL A 222 16.77 -2.19 -3.83
C VAL A 222 18.08 -1.52 -4.26
N LYS A 223 18.00 -0.29 -4.76
CA LYS A 223 19.16 0.49 -5.20
C LYS A 223 19.64 1.50 -4.18
N TRP A 224 18.76 1.88 -3.27
CA TRP A 224 19.05 2.77 -2.15
C TRP A 224 17.96 2.66 -1.10
N GLN A 225 18.30 2.94 0.14
CA GLN A 225 17.37 3.16 1.23
C GLN A 225 17.98 4.11 2.25
N GLY A 226 17.13 4.94 2.85
CA GLY A 226 17.57 5.92 3.84
C GLY A 226 16.43 6.79 4.36
N PRO A 227 16.71 7.63 5.37
CA PRO A 227 15.76 8.61 5.88
C PRO A 227 15.31 9.59 4.78
N THR A 228 14.04 10.02 4.82
CA THR A 228 13.48 10.96 3.84
C THR A 228 14.32 12.24 3.66
N PRO A 229 14.88 12.88 4.70
CA PRO A 229 15.74 14.05 4.51
C PRO A 229 17.04 13.77 3.73
N GLU A 230 17.51 12.54 3.70
CA GLU A 230 18.74 12.20 2.95
C GLU A 230 18.53 12.15 1.43
N ILE A 231 17.30 12.19 0.96
CA ILE A 231 16.98 12.25 -0.49
C ILE A 231 17.73 13.40 -1.18
N ASP A 232 17.79 14.56 -0.53
CA ASP A 232 18.38 15.76 -1.10
C ASP A 232 19.91 15.81 -1.02
N HIS A 233 20.50 14.92 -0.23
CA HIS A 233 21.93 14.89 0.06
C HIS A 233 22.66 13.67 -0.50
N THR A 234 21.95 12.64 -0.90
CA THR A 234 22.55 11.41 -1.40
C THR A 234 23.18 11.58 -2.78
N ASP A 235 24.36 11.00 -2.98
CA ASP A 235 25.01 10.90 -4.29
C ASP A 235 24.53 9.68 -5.10
N ASN A 236 23.54 8.94 -4.60
CA ASN A 236 23.03 7.78 -5.32
C ASN A 236 22.39 8.19 -6.66
N PRO A 237 22.92 7.70 -7.80
CA PRO A 237 22.50 8.18 -9.11
C PRO A 237 21.05 7.80 -9.47
N TYR A 238 20.49 6.76 -8.88
CA TYR A 238 19.09 6.37 -9.08
C TYR A 238 18.14 7.33 -8.36
N VAL A 239 18.45 7.71 -7.13
CA VAL A 239 17.66 8.65 -6.34
C VAL A 239 17.71 10.02 -6.97
N ARG A 240 18.90 10.53 -7.31
CA ARG A 240 19.06 11.83 -7.98
C ARG A 240 18.28 11.88 -9.27
N GLN A 241 18.46 10.90 -10.17
CA GLN A 241 17.74 10.87 -11.44
C GLN A 241 16.22 10.86 -11.25
N PHE A 242 15.71 10.10 -10.25
CA PHE A 242 14.29 10.00 -9.99
C PHE A 242 13.67 11.31 -9.54
N PHE A 243 14.29 12.00 -8.58
CA PHE A 243 13.77 13.26 -8.04
C PHE A 243 14.03 14.47 -8.95
N GLU A 244 15.13 14.48 -9.71
CA GLU A 244 15.41 15.51 -10.71
C GLU A 244 14.54 15.35 -11.98
N GLY A 245 13.85 14.23 -12.15
CA GLY A 245 13.09 13.93 -13.37
C GLY A 245 13.98 13.82 -14.62
N SER A 246 15.28 13.53 -14.44
CA SER A 246 16.24 13.51 -15.53
C SER A 246 16.05 12.31 -16.46
N THR A 247 16.12 12.52 -17.75
CA THR A 247 16.12 11.44 -18.74
C THR A 247 17.49 10.78 -18.90
N GLN A 248 18.55 11.42 -18.35
CA GLN A 248 19.92 10.92 -18.36
C GLN A 248 20.26 10.29 -17.00
N GLY A 249 20.74 9.05 -17.02
CA GLY A 249 21.12 8.34 -15.81
C GLY A 249 20.94 6.82 -15.91
N PRO A 250 21.07 6.11 -14.78
CA PRO A 250 20.97 4.64 -14.75
C PRO A 250 19.55 4.11 -14.94
N ILE A 251 18.52 4.90 -14.67
CA ILE A 251 17.11 4.53 -14.91
C ILE A 251 16.84 4.64 -16.40
N LYS A 252 16.59 3.52 -17.06
CA LYS A 252 16.21 3.45 -18.48
C LYS A 252 14.74 3.10 -18.58
N ILE A 253 13.93 4.01 -19.14
CA ILE A 253 12.49 3.81 -19.34
C ILE A 253 12.23 2.87 -20.52
N PHE A 254 13.14 2.91 -21.53
CA PHE A 254 13.15 1.98 -22.66
C PHE A 254 14.45 1.17 -22.65
N ASP A 255 14.36 -0.13 -22.39
CA ASP A 255 15.44 -1.08 -22.61
C ASP A 255 15.07 -1.92 -23.85
N PRO A 256 15.59 -1.59 -25.04
CA PRO A 256 15.27 -2.34 -26.26
C PRO A 256 15.74 -3.80 -26.22
N THR A 257 16.60 -4.16 -25.25
CA THR A 257 17.08 -5.54 -25.05
C THR A 257 16.14 -6.38 -24.19
N ALA A 258 15.21 -5.78 -23.45
CA ALA A 258 14.23 -6.47 -22.63
C ALA A 258 13.04 -7.04 -23.45
N GLN A 259 12.89 -6.65 -24.72
CA GLN A 259 11.94 -7.28 -25.65
C GLN A 259 12.60 -8.52 -26.28
N GLY A 260 12.67 -9.63 -25.50
CA GLY A 260 12.96 -10.94 -26.03
C GLY A 260 11.96 -11.30 -27.14
N SER A 261 12.41 -11.20 -28.39
CA SER A 261 11.96 -11.94 -29.57
C SER A 261 10.48 -12.40 -29.60
N VAL A 262 9.59 -11.50 -29.98
CA VAL A 262 8.44 -11.91 -30.76
C VAL A 262 8.96 -12.22 -32.16
N LYS A 263 9.50 -13.44 -32.38
CA LYS A 263 9.68 -13.97 -33.72
C LYS A 263 8.31 -14.10 -34.33
N ALA A 264 8.07 -13.32 -35.37
CA ALA A 264 6.96 -13.48 -36.28
C ALA A 264 6.91 -14.94 -36.74
N ALA A 265 5.88 -15.66 -36.29
CA ALA A 265 5.47 -16.88 -36.97
C ALA A 265 4.76 -16.44 -38.26
N LYS A 266 5.41 -16.73 -39.38
CA LYS A 266 4.79 -16.71 -40.70
C LYS A 266 3.84 -17.88 -40.83
#